data_37408e9b63bc26f82a6042aca491b3de
#
_entry.id   37408e9b63bc26f82a6042aca491b3de
#
_cell.length_a   1.000
_cell.length_b   1.000
_cell.length_c   1.000
_cell.angle_alpha   90.00
_cell.angle_beta   90.00
_cell.angle_gamma   90.00
#
_symmetry.space_group_name_H-M   'P 1'
#
loop_
_entity.id
_entity.type
_entity.pdbx_description
1 polymer ?
#
loop_
_entity_poly.entity_id
_entity_poly.type
_entity_poly.pdbx_seq_one_letter_code
_entity_poly.pdbx_strand_id
1 'polypeptide(L)'
;MAAKIPGFSRIALVVLMIAAPVLAQPALAQGGLRGFLEEILPFGGDKPEETPPAGDAAPPQPAPVTPLPSSDAASQTRRVPFGRAEVQLSFAPLVSETGPAVVNVYAKQLVQSRSPFAGDPFFEQFFGRQQMPPRVQSSLGSGVLVDPSGIVVTNFHVIRDADEVRVALSDGREFESRVLLKDESLDLAVLKIEGGEPFPVVPIGDSDALEVGDLVLAIGNPFGVGQTTTSGIVSALARNHIGVSDFGFFIQTDAAINPGNSGGALIDMAGRLVGINTAIFSRSGGSIGIGFAIPSNMVRAFVEAARAGEQNFERPFLGAEFDQVTPQIAEALGMPRPQGAIVTAIYEDGPAEAAGIEPGDVVLAMNGVPIQHVDALGYRLATQPLNATVTFDVLSKGKQRAVSLTLVRAPEGASAATLDISGQSPFTGAKVADLSPRLARKLRLRDDTRGVVMVEVPRNSPAAGFGFRPGDIVREVNGTAIDTPETLQKAAAERTRWWRFTVDRNGNIMRQMLRY
;
A
#
# COMPACT_ATOMS: atom_id res chain seq x y z
N MET A 1 -74.05 19.94 -9.59
CA MET A 1 -73.96 18.49 -9.34
C MET A 1 -72.60 18.22 -8.73
N ALA A 2 -72.61 17.83 -7.46
CA ALA A 2 -71.42 17.64 -6.64
C ALA A 2 -70.91 16.19 -6.78
N ALA A 3 -69.60 16.01 -6.83
CA ALA A 3 -68.94 14.72 -6.66
C ALA A 3 -67.80 14.86 -5.67
N LYS A 4 -67.87 14.07 -4.61
CA LYS A 4 -67.07 13.99 -3.41
C LYS A 4 -65.66 13.44 -3.67
N ILE A 5 -64.70 14.01 -2.93
CA ILE A 5 -63.37 13.48 -2.66
C ILE A 5 -63.38 12.71 -1.33
N PRO A 6 -62.82 11.49 -1.16
CA PRO A 6 -62.47 10.93 0.12
C PRO A 6 -60.97 11.05 0.39
N GLY A 7 -60.50 11.65 1.46
CA GLY A 7 -60.35 11.14 2.78
C GLY A 7 -58.91 10.65 3.02
N PHE A 8 -57.98 11.58 3.47
CA PHE A 8 -56.64 11.22 4.01
C PHE A 8 -56.79 10.69 5.44
N SER A 9 -56.34 9.47 5.68
CA SER A 9 -56.18 8.90 7.01
C SER A 9 -54.82 9.26 7.61
N ARG A 10 -54.86 9.95 8.76
CA ARG A 10 -53.68 10.29 9.57
C ARG A 10 -53.34 9.10 10.46
N ILE A 11 -52.15 8.55 10.32
CA ILE A 11 -51.57 7.62 11.31
C ILE A 11 -50.71 8.44 12.27
N ALA A 12 -51.17 8.52 13.52
CA ALA A 12 -50.44 9.13 14.63
C ALA A 12 -49.38 8.17 15.14
N LEU A 13 -48.13 8.59 15.19
CA LEU A 13 -47.03 7.86 15.82
C LEU A 13 -46.98 8.22 17.31
N VAL A 14 -47.35 7.27 18.19
CA VAL A 14 -47.25 7.40 19.65
C VAL A 14 -45.80 7.07 20.05
N VAL A 15 -45.07 8.09 20.55
CA VAL A 15 -43.76 7.91 21.19
C VAL A 15 -44.00 7.60 22.67
N LEU A 16 -43.69 6.39 23.09
CA LEU A 16 -43.73 5.95 24.47
C LEU A 16 -42.37 6.23 25.13
N MET A 17 -42.30 7.26 25.98
CA MET A 17 -41.19 7.46 26.91
C MET A 17 -41.35 6.52 28.09
N ILE A 18 -40.39 5.62 28.29
CA ILE A 18 -40.26 4.86 29.54
C ILE A 18 -39.09 5.45 30.32
N ALA A 19 -39.41 6.10 31.42
CA ALA A 19 -38.49 6.55 32.44
C ALA A 19 -38.02 5.37 33.30
N ALA A 20 -36.71 5.21 33.46
CA ALA A 20 -36.12 4.26 34.39
C ALA A 20 -35.77 4.96 35.72
N PRO A 21 -36.03 4.37 36.89
CA PRO A 21 -35.53 4.92 38.15
C PRO A 21 -34.12 4.42 38.46
N VAL A 22 -33.31 5.36 38.94
CA VAL A 22 -32.02 5.13 39.61
C VAL A 22 -32.28 4.54 40.99
N LEU A 23 -31.71 3.39 41.33
CA LEU A 23 -31.45 3.00 42.72
C LEU A 23 -30.24 2.05 42.85
N ALA A 24 -29.25 2.55 43.61
CA ALA A 24 -28.39 1.87 44.59
C ALA A 24 -27.55 0.65 44.20
N GLN A 25 -26.24 0.87 44.35
CA GLN A 25 -25.27 -0.20 44.61
C GLN A 25 -25.52 -0.91 45.93
N PRO A 26 -25.08 -2.18 46.06
CA PRO A 26 -24.09 -2.45 47.11
C PRO A 26 -22.83 -3.18 46.64
N ALA A 27 -21.81 -2.98 47.45
CA ALA A 27 -20.46 -3.49 47.36
C ALA A 27 -20.37 -5.03 47.64
N LEU A 28 -19.19 -5.58 47.32
CA LEU A 28 -18.60 -6.84 47.79
C LEU A 28 -18.93 -8.13 47.02
N ALA A 29 -17.94 -8.57 46.24
CA ALA A 29 -17.46 -9.96 46.27
C ALA A 29 -16.10 -10.07 45.61
N GLN A 30 -15.02 -9.87 46.39
CA GLN A 30 -13.73 -10.49 46.12
C GLN A 30 -13.89 -11.99 46.40
N GLY A 31 -13.67 -12.82 45.37
CA GLY A 31 -13.70 -14.27 45.60
C GLY A 31 -14.25 -15.06 44.41
N GLY A 32 -13.57 -15.02 43.24
CA GLY A 32 -14.09 -15.77 42.08
C GLY A 32 -13.03 -16.31 41.12
N LEU A 33 -11.77 -15.92 41.24
CA LEU A 33 -10.74 -16.39 40.31
C LEU A 33 -9.80 -17.47 40.89
N ARG A 34 -9.80 -17.66 42.21
CA ARG A 34 -8.99 -18.71 42.87
C ARG A 34 -9.67 -20.06 42.90
N GLY A 35 -11.00 -20.12 42.91
CA GLY A 35 -11.78 -21.37 42.92
C GLY A 35 -11.86 -22.07 41.56
N PHE A 36 -11.65 -21.36 40.45
CA PHE A 36 -11.74 -21.95 39.09
C PHE A 36 -10.45 -22.63 38.65
N LEU A 37 -9.31 -22.32 39.28
CA LEU A 37 -8.00 -22.91 38.94
C LEU A 37 -7.66 -24.18 39.75
N GLU A 38 -8.36 -24.46 40.85
CA GLU A 38 -8.14 -25.67 41.66
C GLU A 38 -8.91 -26.91 41.16
N GLU A 39 -9.89 -26.73 40.24
CA GLU A 39 -10.74 -27.83 39.77
C GLU A 39 -10.25 -28.53 38.48
N ILE A 40 -9.14 -28.05 37.85
CA ILE A 40 -8.70 -28.57 36.53
C ILE A 40 -7.36 -29.34 36.57
N LEU A 41 -6.62 -29.33 37.68
CA LEU A 41 -5.35 -30.07 37.76
C LEU A 41 -5.22 -30.87 39.07
N PRO A 42 -5.29 -32.20 39.05
CA PRO A 42 -4.94 -33.03 40.21
C PRO A 42 -3.42 -33.19 40.29
N PHE A 43 -2.77 -32.41 41.15
CA PHE A 43 -1.39 -32.74 41.58
C PHE A 43 -1.45 -33.57 42.84
N GLY A 44 -1.13 -34.87 42.68
CA GLY A 44 -0.78 -35.74 43.76
C GLY A 44 0.59 -35.38 44.32
N GLY A 45 0.64 -35.09 45.62
CA GLY A 45 1.88 -34.76 46.30
C GLY A 45 2.61 -36.01 46.71
N ASP A 46 3.92 -36.05 46.43
CA ASP A 46 4.88 -36.87 47.17
C ASP A 46 5.96 -35.94 47.69
N LYS A 47 6.26 -36.10 48.99
CA LYS A 47 7.30 -35.35 49.69
C LYS A 47 8.69 -35.86 49.27
N PRO A 48 9.67 -34.99 49.03
CA PRO A 48 11.03 -35.43 48.82
C PRO A 48 11.69 -35.77 50.15
N GLU A 49 12.32 -36.92 50.16
CA GLU A 49 13.22 -37.47 51.18
C GLU A 49 14.54 -36.68 51.17
N GLU A 50 15.02 -36.27 52.36
CA GLU A 50 16.28 -35.56 52.53
C GLU A 50 17.47 -36.52 52.31
N THR A 51 18.35 -36.20 51.36
CA THR A 51 19.65 -36.83 51.18
C THR A 51 20.77 -35.86 51.60
N PRO A 52 21.81 -36.35 52.35
CA PRO A 52 22.85 -35.49 52.91
C PRO A 52 23.88 -34.99 51.87
N PRO A 53 24.66 -33.93 52.17
CA PRO A 53 25.48 -33.24 51.18
C PRO A 53 26.74 -34.02 50.81
N ALA A 54 26.96 -34.18 49.49
CA ALA A 54 28.22 -34.66 48.93
C ALA A 54 29.10 -33.48 48.51
N GLY A 55 30.36 -33.63 48.79
CA GLY A 55 31.38 -32.61 48.82
C GLY A 55 31.70 -31.86 47.54
N ASP A 56 32.42 -30.76 47.75
CA ASP A 56 32.97 -29.81 46.80
C ASP A 56 33.70 -30.44 45.60
N ALA A 57 33.14 -30.33 44.43
CA ALA A 57 33.86 -30.43 43.17
C ALA A 57 33.78 -29.10 42.45
N ALA A 58 34.92 -28.47 42.21
CA ALA A 58 35.04 -27.22 41.48
C ALA A 58 34.46 -27.31 40.06
N PRO A 59 33.77 -26.29 39.57
CA PRO A 59 33.23 -26.30 38.21
C PRO A 59 34.34 -26.27 37.16
N PRO A 60 34.17 -26.99 36.03
CA PRO A 60 35.14 -26.96 34.93
C PRO A 60 35.23 -25.58 34.33
N GLN A 61 36.45 -25.07 34.15
CA GLN A 61 36.71 -23.81 33.46
C GLN A 61 36.27 -23.90 32.01
N PRO A 62 35.52 -22.89 31.46
CA PRO A 62 35.20 -22.87 30.06
C PRO A 62 36.47 -22.67 29.21
N ALA A 63 36.56 -23.43 28.12
CA ALA A 63 37.65 -23.30 27.14
C ALA A 63 37.66 -21.88 26.52
N PRO A 64 38.83 -21.34 26.16
CA PRO A 64 38.95 -20.02 25.56
C PRO A 64 38.24 -19.98 24.23
N VAL A 65 37.16 -19.21 24.12
CA VAL A 65 36.48 -18.89 22.86
C VAL A 65 37.35 -17.90 22.11
N THR A 66 37.87 -18.31 20.98
CA THR A 66 38.53 -17.40 20.03
C THR A 66 37.49 -16.37 19.51
N PRO A 67 37.72 -15.05 19.61
CA PRO A 67 36.81 -14.08 19.07
C PRO A 67 36.78 -14.21 17.55
N LEU A 68 35.58 -14.38 16.97
CA LEU A 68 35.35 -14.16 15.55
C LEU A 68 35.65 -12.70 15.21
N PRO A 69 36.24 -12.38 14.05
CA PRO A 69 36.52 -11.01 13.68
C PRO A 69 35.22 -10.21 13.62
N SER A 70 35.12 -9.20 14.46
CA SER A 70 34.06 -8.20 14.43
C SER A 70 34.11 -7.47 13.10
N SER A 71 33.06 -7.61 12.31
CA SER A 71 32.81 -6.68 11.22
C SER A 71 32.49 -5.32 11.86
N ASP A 72 33.42 -4.39 11.79
CA ASP A 72 33.25 -2.96 12.09
C ASP A 72 32.36 -2.29 11.03
N ALA A 73 31.12 -2.70 10.94
CA ALA A 73 30.04 -1.87 10.47
C ALA A 73 29.39 -1.31 11.73
N ALA A 74 29.40 0.02 11.88
CA ALA A 74 28.98 0.75 13.05
C ALA A 74 27.58 0.31 13.54
N SER A 75 27.52 -0.73 14.34
CA SER A 75 26.38 -1.01 15.16
C SER A 75 26.36 0.05 16.25
N GLN A 76 25.60 1.12 16.05
CA GLN A 76 25.17 1.94 17.16
C GLN A 76 24.51 0.99 18.14
N THR A 77 25.19 0.73 19.26
CA THR A 77 24.74 -0.22 20.27
C THR A 77 23.40 0.26 20.80
N ARG A 78 22.31 -0.39 20.38
CA ARG A 78 21.00 -0.20 20.99
C ARG A 78 21.14 -0.47 22.48
N ARG A 79 20.85 0.54 23.33
CA ARG A 79 20.99 0.43 24.77
C ARG A 79 19.63 0.62 25.41
N VAL A 80 19.32 -0.29 26.34
CA VAL A 80 18.18 -0.11 27.24
C VAL A 80 18.55 1.02 28.23
N PRO A 81 17.69 2.04 28.42
CA PRO A 81 17.95 3.11 29.39
C PRO A 81 18.00 2.54 30.81
N PHE A 82 19.10 2.72 31.53
CA PHE A 82 19.32 2.21 32.87
C PHE A 82 18.87 3.15 34.00
N GLY A 83 18.36 4.35 33.68
CA GLY A 83 17.94 5.29 34.71
C GLY A 83 17.10 6.43 34.20
N ARG A 84 16.45 7.14 35.15
CA ARG A 84 15.62 8.32 34.85
C ARG A 84 16.37 9.43 34.10
N ALA A 85 17.69 9.58 34.31
CA ALA A 85 18.50 10.58 33.62
C ALA A 85 18.61 10.30 32.10
N GLU A 86 18.63 9.03 31.67
CA GLU A 86 18.65 8.67 30.25
C GLU A 86 17.28 8.81 29.60
N VAL A 87 16.19 8.71 30.35
CA VAL A 87 14.81 8.91 29.90
C VAL A 87 14.41 10.40 29.83
N GLN A 88 15.16 11.29 30.46
CA GLN A 88 14.91 12.74 30.46
C GLN A 88 15.56 13.50 29.31
N LEU A 89 16.14 12.81 28.33
CA LEU A 89 16.71 13.43 27.14
C LEU A 89 15.62 14.06 26.28
N SER A 90 15.92 15.21 25.69
CA SER A 90 15.01 15.94 24.82
C SER A 90 15.25 15.59 23.37
N PHE A 91 14.19 15.40 22.59
CA PHE A 91 14.26 15.26 21.13
C PHE A 91 14.38 16.61 20.39
N ALA A 92 14.36 17.75 21.13
CA ALA A 92 14.39 19.08 20.53
C ALA A 92 15.58 19.33 19.58
N PRO A 93 16.82 18.90 19.88
CA PRO A 93 17.93 19.05 18.94
C PRO A 93 17.67 18.36 17.60
N LEU A 94 17.15 17.12 17.64
CA LEU A 94 16.86 16.33 16.46
C LEU A 94 15.75 16.97 15.61
N VAL A 95 14.69 17.46 16.27
CA VAL A 95 13.60 18.18 15.59
C VAL A 95 14.09 19.51 15.00
N SER A 96 14.98 20.22 15.69
CA SER A 96 15.58 21.46 15.18
C SER A 96 16.44 21.24 13.93
N GLU A 97 17.11 20.10 13.84
CA GLU A 97 17.94 19.72 12.69
C GLU A 97 17.10 19.27 11.49
N THR A 98 16.13 18.38 11.73
CA THR A 98 15.37 17.72 10.65
C THR A 98 14.10 18.48 10.24
N GLY A 99 13.53 19.25 11.17
CA GLY A 99 12.30 20.00 10.96
C GLY A 99 12.31 20.92 9.73
N PRO A 100 13.35 21.72 9.48
CA PRO A 100 13.40 22.60 8.32
C PRO A 100 13.18 21.90 6.97
N ALA A 101 13.47 20.60 6.87
CA ALA A 101 13.26 19.80 5.68
C ALA A 101 11.83 19.20 5.57
N VAL A 102 11.02 19.29 6.62
CA VAL A 102 9.61 18.87 6.57
C VAL A 102 8.75 20.05 6.17
N VAL A 103 8.14 19.97 5.03
CA VAL A 103 7.42 21.04 4.34
C VAL A 103 5.91 20.82 4.36
N ASN A 104 5.16 21.87 4.10
CA ASN A 104 3.73 21.79 3.85
C ASN A 104 3.47 21.63 2.34
N VAL A 105 2.54 20.77 1.97
CA VAL A 105 2.11 20.55 0.58
C VAL A 105 0.66 20.98 0.44
N TYR A 106 0.44 22.03 -0.36
CA TYR A 106 -0.87 22.56 -0.72
C TYR A 106 -1.24 22.06 -2.11
N ALA A 107 -2.34 21.36 -2.19
CA ALA A 107 -2.91 20.90 -3.45
C ALA A 107 -4.23 21.64 -3.70
N LYS A 108 -4.35 22.35 -4.81
CA LYS A 108 -5.55 23.09 -5.19
C LYS A 108 -6.25 22.39 -6.34
N GLN A 109 -7.55 22.21 -6.21
CA GLN A 109 -8.42 21.69 -7.25
C GLN A 109 -9.48 22.73 -7.61
N LEU A 110 -9.66 22.98 -8.90
CA LEU A 110 -10.73 23.83 -9.44
C LEU A 110 -11.98 22.98 -9.73
N VAL A 111 -12.86 22.86 -8.76
CA VAL A 111 -14.11 22.13 -8.92
C VAL A 111 -15.13 23.02 -9.62
N GLN A 112 -15.53 22.67 -10.86
CA GLN A 112 -16.65 23.30 -11.53
C GLN A 112 -17.94 22.92 -10.81
N SER A 113 -18.53 23.88 -10.10
CA SER A 113 -19.83 23.70 -9.46
C SER A 113 -20.89 23.61 -10.54
N ARG A 114 -21.44 22.44 -10.82
CA ARG A 114 -22.67 22.30 -11.58
C ARG A 114 -23.82 22.71 -10.67
N SER A 115 -24.65 23.68 -11.15
CA SER A 115 -25.90 24.01 -10.48
C SER A 115 -26.73 22.71 -10.30
N PRO A 116 -27.36 22.47 -9.12
CA PRO A 116 -28.30 21.37 -8.95
C PRO A 116 -29.47 21.39 -9.94
N PHE A 117 -29.66 22.51 -10.60
CA PHE A 117 -30.71 22.77 -11.60
C PHE A 117 -30.17 22.85 -13.02
N ALA A 118 -28.90 22.52 -13.26
CA ALA A 118 -28.33 22.46 -14.60
C ALA A 118 -28.99 21.34 -15.40
N GLY A 119 -29.66 21.68 -16.49
CA GLY A 119 -30.40 20.72 -17.32
C GLY A 119 -31.92 20.80 -17.17
N ASP A 120 -32.46 21.65 -16.28
CA ASP A 120 -33.91 21.95 -16.24
C ASP A 120 -34.20 23.08 -17.24
N PRO A 121 -34.93 22.81 -18.36
CA PRO A 121 -35.22 23.80 -19.39
C PRO A 121 -35.95 25.02 -18.86
N PHE A 122 -36.75 24.90 -17.81
CA PHE A 122 -37.50 26.00 -17.20
C PHE A 122 -36.58 26.95 -16.44
N PHE A 123 -35.58 26.39 -15.73
CA PHE A 123 -34.60 27.18 -14.96
C PHE A 123 -33.61 27.92 -15.89
N GLU A 124 -33.17 27.26 -16.98
CA GLU A 124 -32.25 27.85 -17.95
C GLU A 124 -32.90 29.04 -18.69
N GLN A 125 -34.21 29.00 -18.92
CA GLN A 125 -34.94 30.05 -19.62
C GLN A 125 -35.18 31.32 -18.77
N PHE A 126 -35.29 31.19 -17.42
CA PHE A 126 -35.55 32.31 -16.52
C PHE A 126 -34.30 32.92 -15.89
N PHE A 127 -33.27 32.11 -15.61
CA PHE A 127 -32.07 32.56 -14.88
C PHE A 127 -30.80 32.55 -15.72
N GLY A 128 -30.90 32.16 -16.99
CA GLY A 128 -29.74 32.00 -17.87
C GLY A 128 -28.81 30.87 -17.42
N ARG A 129 -27.83 30.51 -18.25
CA ARG A 129 -26.73 29.58 -17.87
C ARG A 129 -25.77 30.34 -16.94
N GLN A 130 -26.16 30.54 -15.69
CA GLN A 130 -25.23 31.02 -14.68
C GLN A 130 -24.24 29.91 -14.37
N GLN A 131 -23.05 30.00 -14.93
CA GLN A 131 -21.90 29.24 -14.46
C GLN A 131 -21.55 29.79 -13.07
N MET A 132 -21.79 28.98 -12.04
CA MET A 132 -21.25 29.31 -10.72
C MET A 132 -19.72 29.39 -10.82
N PRO A 133 -19.10 30.38 -10.15
CA PRO A 133 -17.65 30.46 -10.13
C PRO A 133 -17.07 29.13 -9.59
N PRO A 134 -15.97 28.61 -10.17
CA PRO A 134 -15.35 27.38 -9.70
C PRO A 134 -15.00 27.53 -8.23
N ARG A 135 -15.33 26.53 -7.43
CA ARG A 135 -14.90 26.46 -6.04
C ARG A 135 -13.49 25.90 -6.00
N VAL A 136 -12.58 26.60 -5.32
CA VAL A 136 -11.26 26.10 -5.02
C VAL A 136 -11.38 25.15 -3.82
N GLN A 137 -11.13 23.87 -4.03
CA GLN A 137 -10.95 22.89 -2.97
C GLN A 137 -9.45 22.73 -2.73
N SER A 138 -9.01 22.89 -1.49
CA SER A 138 -7.61 22.71 -1.13
C SER A 138 -7.45 21.44 -0.30
N SER A 139 -6.55 20.57 -0.68
CA SER A 139 -6.02 19.48 0.16
C SER A 139 -4.72 19.94 0.81
N LEU A 140 -4.46 19.44 2.00
CA LEU A 140 -3.34 19.87 2.80
C LEU A 140 -2.65 18.64 3.41
N GLY A 141 -1.34 18.55 3.22
CA GLY A 141 -0.51 17.51 3.79
C GLY A 141 0.91 18.00 4.03
N SER A 142 1.76 17.08 4.35
CA SER A 142 3.20 17.31 4.54
C SER A 142 4.02 16.75 3.37
N GLY A 143 5.28 17.15 3.31
CA GLY A 143 6.29 16.58 2.43
C GLY A 143 7.65 16.58 3.09
N VAL A 144 8.60 15.85 2.53
CA VAL A 144 9.97 15.77 3.02
C VAL A 144 10.95 16.10 1.90
N LEU A 145 11.81 17.09 2.11
CA LEU A 145 12.93 17.40 1.24
C LEU A 145 14.03 16.35 1.45
N VAL A 146 14.35 15.61 0.42
CA VAL A 146 15.33 14.51 0.45
C VAL A 146 16.56 14.76 -0.41
N ASP A 147 16.57 15.89 -1.14
CA ASP A 147 17.69 16.29 -2.00
C ASP A 147 17.84 17.81 -2.01
N PRO A 148 19.08 18.34 -1.88
CA PRO A 148 19.34 19.79 -1.87
C PRO A 148 18.90 20.53 -3.13
N SER A 149 18.72 19.82 -4.25
CA SER A 149 18.19 20.40 -5.48
C SER A 149 16.70 20.69 -5.43
N GLY A 150 15.97 20.31 -4.36
CA GLY A 150 14.54 20.55 -4.20
C GLY A 150 13.66 19.36 -4.61
N ILE A 151 14.10 18.13 -4.36
CA ILE A 151 13.24 16.94 -4.47
C ILE A 151 12.46 16.78 -3.18
N VAL A 152 11.13 16.81 -3.29
CA VAL A 152 10.19 16.62 -2.18
C VAL A 152 9.44 15.32 -2.38
N VAL A 153 9.34 14.50 -1.34
CA VAL A 153 8.49 13.31 -1.31
C VAL A 153 7.25 13.59 -0.48
N THR A 154 6.10 13.17 -0.97
CA THR A 154 4.80 13.25 -0.26
C THR A 154 3.94 12.04 -0.61
N ASN A 155 2.75 11.93 -0.03
CA ASN A 155 1.79 10.89 -0.44
C ASN A 155 1.05 11.25 -1.72
N PHE A 156 0.68 10.23 -2.50
CA PHE A 156 -0.16 10.39 -3.68
C PHE A 156 -1.52 10.98 -3.32
N HIS A 157 -2.17 10.49 -2.25
CA HIS A 157 -3.50 10.96 -1.85
C HIS A 157 -3.54 12.45 -1.49
N VAL A 158 -2.41 13.06 -1.07
CA VAL A 158 -2.30 14.50 -0.80
C VAL A 158 -2.47 15.32 -2.07
N ILE A 159 -1.99 14.81 -3.22
CA ILE A 159 -1.98 15.52 -4.50
C ILE A 159 -2.88 14.89 -5.57
N ARG A 160 -3.70 13.89 -5.22
CA ARG A 160 -4.48 13.05 -6.16
C ARG A 160 -5.22 13.84 -7.22
N ASP A 161 -6.00 14.81 -6.80
CA ASP A 161 -6.93 15.56 -7.66
C ASP A 161 -6.48 17.01 -7.89
N ALA A 162 -5.19 17.31 -7.65
CA ALA A 162 -4.67 18.66 -7.73
C ALA A 162 -4.41 19.12 -9.17
N ASP A 163 -4.90 20.29 -9.50
CA ASP A 163 -4.52 21.02 -10.71
C ASP A 163 -3.22 21.81 -10.51
N GLU A 164 -2.97 22.27 -9.28
CA GLU A 164 -1.77 23.01 -8.87
C GLU A 164 -1.28 22.49 -7.52
N VAL A 165 0.02 22.24 -7.41
CA VAL A 165 0.68 21.83 -6.16
C VAL A 165 1.74 22.84 -5.78
N ARG A 166 1.67 23.36 -4.55
CA ARG A 166 2.67 24.26 -3.94
C ARG A 166 3.29 23.65 -2.72
N VAL A 167 4.54 23.98 -2.49
CA VAL A 167 5.31 23.55 -1.31
C VAL A 167 5.70 24.79 -0.52
N ALA A 168 5.36 24.82 0.77
CA ALA A 168 5.78 25.88 1.69
C ALA A 168 6.77 25.32 2.73
N LEU A 169 7.90 25.98 2.87
CA LEU A 169 8.91 25.69 3.86
C LEU A 169 8.51 26.23 5.25
N SER A 170 9.17 25.74 6.28
CA SER A 170 8.95 26.19 7.66
C SER A 170 9.33 27.67 7.91
N ASP A 171 10.17 28.25 7.05
CA ASP A 171 10.57 29.65 7.09
C ASP A 171 9.59 30.60 6.35
N GLY A 172 8.51 30.05 5.77
CA GLY A 172 7.47 30.82 5.08
C GLY A 172 7.71 31.00 3.59
N ARG A 173 8.80 30.53 3.03
CA ARG A 173 9.00 30.54 1.56
C ARG A 173 8.08 29.54 0.88
N GLU A 174 7.42 29.95 -0.18
CA GLU A 174 6.53 29.12 -0.99
C GLU A 174 7.07 28.94 -2.41
N PHE A 175 6.92 27.74 -2.93
CA PHE A 175 7.39 27.35 -4.26
C PHE A 175 6.28 26.65 -5.04
N GLU A 176 6.15 26.96 -6.32
CA GLU A 176 5.42 26.10 -7.24
C GLU A 176 6.17 24.80 -7.43
N SER A 177 5.45 23.70 -7.52
CA SER A 177 6.06 22.39 -7.69
C SER A 177 5.60 21.71 -8.96
N ARG A 178 6.51 20.93 -9.54
CA ARG A 178 6.22 20.04 -10.65
C ARG A 178 6.22 18.60 -10.18
N VAL A 179 5.20 17.83 -10.50
CA VAL A 179 5.16 16.40 -10.22
C VAL A 179 6.14 15.70 -11.18
N LEU A 180 7.16 15.03 -10.63
CA LEU A 180 8.10 14.22 -11.41
C LEU A 180 7.57 12.81 -11.61
N LEU A 181 7.07 12.18 -10.55
CA LEU A 181 6.54 10.82 -10.54
C LEU A 181 5.44 10.72 -9.48
N LYS A 182 4.39 9.95 -9.76
CA LYS A 182 3.35 9.62 -8.78
C LYS A 182 2.83 8.21 -9.00
N ASP A 183 2.54 7.51 -7.91
CA ASP A 183 1.99 6.15 -7.96
C ASP A 183 0.95 5.96 -6.86
N GLU A 184 -0.29 5.66 -7.28
CA GLU A 184 -1.41 5.46 -6.36
C GLU A 184 -1.27 4.14 -5.58
N SER A 185 -0.70 3.10 -6.20
CA SER A 185 -0.56 1.80 -5.54
C SER A 185 0.44 1.81 -4.40
N LEU A 186 1.45 2.69 -4.47
CA LEU A 186 2.44 2.93 -3.41
C LEU A 186 2.04 4.06 -2.46
N ASP A 187 1.03 4.85 -2.83
CA ASP A 187 0.68 6.11 -2.17
C ASP A 187 1.85 7.10 -2.06
N LEU A 188 2.69 7.18 -3.10
CA LEU A 188 3.85 8.07 -3.17
C LEU A 188 3.76 9.05 -4.33
N ALA A 189 4.33 10.25 -4.11
CA ALA A 189 4.57 11.24 -5.14
C ALA A 189 5.91 11.94 -4.90
N VAL A 190 6.63 12.22 -5.99
CA VAL A 190 7.87 13.01 -6.01
C VAL A 190 7.59 14.32 -6.72
N LEU A 191 7.86 15.41 -6.02
CA LEU A 191 7.72 16.77 -6.50
C LEU A 191 9.10 17.39 -6.69
N LYS A 192 9.21 18.34 -7.60
CA LYS A 192 10.39 19.19 -7.81
C LYS A 192 9.99 20.64 -7.57
N ILE A 193 10.72 21.29 -6.67
CA ILE A 193 10.71 22.73 -6.49
C ILE A 193 12.04 23.32 -6.97
N GLU A 194 12.02 24.57 -7.38
CA GLU A 194 13.21 25.26 -7.86
C GLU A 194 13.51 26.48 -6.97
N GLY A 195 14.77 26.66 -6.59
CA GLY A 195 15.24 27.78 -5.77
C GLY A 195 16.67 28.13 -6.08
N GLY A 196 17.09 29.32 -5.66
CA GLY A 196 18.44 29.84 -5.88
C GLY A 196 19.51 29.30 -4.93
N GLU A 197 19.10 28.69 -3.82
CA GLU A 197 19.99 28.16 -2.76
C GLU A 197 19.66 26.68 -2.50
N PRO A 198 20.62 25.89 -1.99
CA PRO A 198 20.37 24.51 -1.59
C PRO A 198 19.30 24.43 -0.50
N PHE A 199 18.38 23.47 -0.64
CA PHE A 199 17.33 23.23 0.34
C PHE A 199 17.85 22.39 1.53
N PRO A 200 17.29 22.59 2.75
CA PRO A 200 17.53 21.68 3.86
C PRO A 200 16.97 20.29 3.53
N VAL A 201 17.64 19.23 4.00
CA VAL A 201 17.25 17.86 3.66
C VAL A 201 17.28 16.95 4.89
N VAL A 202 16.44 15.91 4.87
CA VAL A 202 16.57 14.74 5.73
C VAL A 202 17.21 13.62 4.91
N PRO A 203 18.37 13.09 5.34
CA PRO A 203 19.01 11.99 4.63
C PRO A 203 18.17 10.72 4.70
N ILE A 204 18.04 10.01 3.56
CA ILE A 204 17.28 8.76 3.50
C ILE A 204 18.10 7.65 4.20
N GLY A 205 17.55 7.12 5.31
CA GLY A 205 18.10 6.01 6.07
C GLY A 205 17.77 4.65 5.45
N ASP A 206 18.19 3.59 6.12
CA ASP A 206 17.88 2.21 5.76
C ASP A 206 16.76 1.66 6.64
N SER A 207 15.56 1.54 6.07
CA SER A 207 14.38 1.02 6.79
C SER A 207 14.46 -0.48 7.08
N ASP A 208 15.33 -1.22 6.39
CA ASP A 208 15.54 -2.65 6.64
C ASP A 208 16.39 -2.92 7.89
N ALA A 209 17.13 -1.89 8.34
CA ALA A 209 17.90 -1.94 9.58
C ALA A 209 17.08 -1.68 10.85
N LEU A 210 15.80 -1.29 10.71
CA LEU A 210 14.90 -1.08 11.86
C LEU A 210 14.56 -2.38 12.57
N GLU A 211 14.41 -2.27 13.88
CA GLU A 211 13.88 -3.34 14.73
C GLU A 211 12.64 -2.87 15.49
N VAL A 212 11.75 -3.82 15.80
CA VAL A 212 10.60 -3.52 16.68
C VAL A 212 11.10 -3.07 18.05
N GLY A 213 10.65 -1.90 18.51
CA GLY A 213 11.11 -1.25 19.73
C GLY A 213 12.05 -0.07 19.47
N ASP A 214 12.57 0.14 18.26
CA ASP A 214 13.38 1.31 17.93
C ASP A 214 12.56 2.60 18.09
N LEU A 215 13.15 3.63 18.71
CA LEU A 215 12.54 4.93 18.85
C LEU A 215 12.46 5.66 17.51
N VAL A 216 11.32 6.28 17.25
CA VAL A 216 11.07 7.07 16.05
C VAL A 216 10.30 8.35 16.36
N LEU A 217 10.50 9.39 15.53
CA LEU A 217 9.70 10.61 15.56
C LEU A 217 8.92 10.76 14.26
N ALA A 218 7.62 10.98 14.37
CA ALA A 218 6.78 11.36 13.25
C ALA A 218 6.68 12.89 13.22
N ILE A 219 7.13 13.50 12.12
CA ILE A 219 7.15 14.95 11.91
C ILE A 219 6.27 15.29 10.74
N GLY A 220 5.36 16.25 10.95
CA GLY A 220 4.54 16.83 9.90
C GLY A 220 4.46 18.34 10.04
N ASN A 221 3.90 18.99 9.03
CA ASN A 221 3.64 20.43 9.04
C ASN A 221 2.16 20.70 8.65
N PRO A 222 1.20 20.23 9.49
CA PRO A 222 -0.21 20.43 9.20
C PRO A 222 -0.58 21.90 9.23
N PHE A 223 -1.33 22.36 8.25
CA PHE A 223 -1.92 23.69 8.17
C PHE A 223 -0.92 24.87 8.02
N GLY A 224 0.38 24.62 7.88
CA GLY A 224 1.38 25.69 7.77
C GLY A 224 1.49 26.60 9.02
N VAL A 225 0.79 26.25 10.10
CA VAL A 225 0.77 27.03 11.34
C VAL A 225 1.85 26.59 12.34
N GLY A 226 2.68 25.63 11.96
CA GLY A 226 3.79 25.10 12.76
C GLY A 226 3.92 23.59 12.62
N GLN A 227 5.14 23.12 12.85
CA GLN A 227 5.46 21.71 12.81
C GLN A 227 4.87 20.98 14.00
N THR A 228 4.36 19.78 13.74
CA THR A 228 3.91 18.86 14.77
C THR A 228 4.86 17.67 14.81
N THR A 229 5.40 17.40 15.99
CA THR A 229 6.26 16.23 16.21
C THR A 229 5.64 15.34 17.27
N THR A 230 5.56 14.06 16.98
CA THR A 230 5.14 13.03 17.92
C THR A 230 6.21 11.95 18.01
N SER A 231 6.37 11.35 19.19
CA SER A 231 7.35 10.28 19.43
C SER A 231 6.66 8.95 19.69
N GLY A 232 7.31 7.90 19.30
CA GLY A 232 6.87 6.53 19.53
C GLY A 232 7.97 5.54 19.21
N ILE A 233 7.57 4.30 18.99
CA ILE A 233 8.47 3.22 18.59
C ILE A 233 8.00 2.58 17.29
N VAL A 234 8.88 1.82 16.66
CA VAL A 234 8.51 0.83 15.66
C VAL A 234 7.74 -0.29 16.36
N SER A 235 6.43 -0.36 16.13
CA SER A 235 5.55 -1.34 16.77
C SER A 235 5.52 -2.66 16.01
N ALA A 236 5.66 -2.63 14.69
CA ALA A 236 5.78 -3.80 13.82
C ALA A 236 6.41 -3.42 12.48
N LEU A 237 7.00 -4.41 11.84
CA LEU A 237 7.50 -4.33 10.47
C LEU A 237 6.68 -5.26 9.57
N ALA A 238 6.69 -4.98 8.26
CA ALA A 238 6.03 -5.84 7.27
C ALA A 238 4.51 -6.03 7.49
N ARG A 239 3.79 -4.97 7.91
CA ARG A 239 2.32 -5.01 7.99
C ARG A 239 1.72 -4.88 6.60
N ASN A 240 0.82 -5.80 6.27
CA ASN A 240 0.14 -5.90 5.00
C ASN A 240 -1.37 -5.60 5.11
N HIS A 241 -2.00 -5.27 3.98
CA HIS A 241 -3.46 -5.11 3.83
C HIS A 241 -4.12 -4.12 4.81
N ILE A 242 -3.54 -2.93 4.95
CA ILE A 242 -4.13 -1.85 5.78
C ILE A 242 -5.22 -1.06 5.06
N GLY A 243 -5.52 -1.40 3.79
CA GLY A 243 -6.63 -0.82 3.00
C GLY A 243 -6.36 0.58 2.43
N VAL A 244 -5.12 1.08 2.49
CA VAL A 244 -4.74 2.42 1.98
C VAL A 244 -4.04 2.34 0.64
N SER A 245 -3.33 1.26 0.37
CA SER A 245 -2.65 0.99 -0.91
C SER A 245 -2.67 -0.51 -1.21
N ASP A 246 -2.44 -0.85 -2.48
CA ASP A 246 -2.28 -2.25 -2.91
C ASP A 246 -0.92 -2.83 -2.48
N PHE A 247 -0.05 -1.97 -1.94
CA PHE A 247 1.28 -2.35 -1.46
C PHE A 247 1.22 -2.74 0.02
N GLY A 248 1.59 -3.97 0.31
CA GLY A 248 1.39 -4.60 1.61
C GLY A 248 2.62 -4.60 2.52
N PHE A 249 3.47 -3.56 2.54
CA PHE A 249 4.65 -3.55 3.40
C PHE A 249 4.84 -2.18 4.05
N PHE A 250 4.38 -2.05 5.31
CA PHE A 250 4.44 -0.80 6.06
C PHE A 250 5.21 -0.97 7.38
N ILE A 251 5.82 0.12 7.82
CA ILE A 251 6.30 0.27 9.19
C ILE A 251 5.08 0.70 10.02
N GLN A 252 4.75 -0.08 11.06
CA GLN A 252 3.76 0.32 12.04
C GLN A 252 4.45 1.05 13.20
N THR A 253 3.87 2.15 13.66
CA THR A 253 4.35 2.94 14.82
C THR A 253 3.19 3.37 15.71
N ASP A 254 3.45 3.56 17.00
CA ASP A 254 2.52 4.18 17.95
C ASP A 254 2.74 5.70 18.09
N ALA A 255 3.76 6.25 17.41
CA ALA A 255 3.87 7.70 17.23
C ALA A 255 2.56 8.23 16.61
N ALA A 256 1.94 9.22 17.25
CA ALA A 256 0.62 9.68 16.85
C ALA A 256 0.66 10.33 15.46
N ILE A 257 0.08 9.67 14.45
CA ILE A 257 -0.14 10.21 13.12
C ILE A 257 -1.58 10.73 13.07
N ASN A 258 -1.75 11.97 12.64
CA ASN A 258 -3.05 12.63 12.51
C ASN A 258 -3.16 13.28 11.12
N PRO A 259 -4.38 13.65 10.64
CA PRO A 259 -4.55 14.40 9.41
C PRO A 259 -3.63 15.62 9.34
N GLY A 260 -2.88 15.74 8.24
CA GLY A 260 -1.83 16.74 8.05
C GLY A 260 -0.39 16.23 8.24
N ASN A 261 -0.16 15.16 9.01
CA ASN A 261 1.15 14.50 9.08
C ASN A 261 1.41 13.57 7.88
N SER A 262 0.37 13.20 7.11
CA SER A 262 0.53 12.39 5.88
C SER A 262 1.47 13.08 4.90
N GLY A 263 2.41 12.33 4.34
CA GLY A 263 3.51 12.83 3.51
C GLY A 263 4.72 13.34 4.31
N GLY A 264 4.61 13.49 5.63
CA GLY A 264 5.68 13.91 6.52
C GLY A 264 6.66 12.79 6.84
N ALA A 265 7.72 13.14 7.58
CA ALA A 265 8.81 12.24 7.90
C ALA A 265 8.52 11.33 9.09
N LEU A 266 8.89 10.06 9.00
CA LEU A 266 9.23 9.22 10.14
C LEU A 266 10.75 9.13 10.18
N ILE A 267 11.37 9.60 11.27
CA ILE A 267 12.84 9.63 11.43
C ILE A 267 13.30 8.77 12.59
N ASP A 268 14.51 8.25 12.48
CA ASP A 268 15.21 7.55 13.57
C ASP A 268 15.95 8.53 14.50
N MET A 269 16.58 7.99 15.54
CA MET A 269 17.34 8.79 16.50
C MET A 269 18.67 9.34 15.97
N ALA A 270 19.04 9.01 14.74
CA ALA A 270 20.18 9.59 14.02
C ALA A 270 19.76 10.68 13.02
N GLY A 271 18.49 11.09 13.00
CA GLY A 271 17.97 12.11 12.11
C GLY A 271 17.78 11.65 10.66
N ARG A 272 17.73 10.35 10.42
CA ARG A 272 17.57 9.78 9.07
C ARG A 272 16.10 9.46 8.82
N LEU A 273 15.65 9.70 7.60
CA LEU A 273 14.32 9.30 7.14
C LEU A 273 14.23 7.78 7.08
N VAL A 274 13.38 7.18 7.89
CA VAL A 274 13.09 5.73 7.86
C VAL A 274 11.73 5.40 7.25
N GLY A 275 10.88 6.40 7.06
CA GLY A 275 9.61 6.23 6.36
C GLY A 275 8.89 7.54 6.05
N ILE A 276 7.86 7.46 5.20
CA ILE A 276 6.90 8.55 4.94
C ILE A 276 5.59 8.19 5.63
N ASN A 277 5.14 9.04 6.56
CA ASN A 277 3.87 8.88 7.25
C ASN A 277 2.71 8.85 6.23
N THR A 278 1.82 7.86 6.28
CA THR A 278 0.75 7.75 5.27
C THR A 278 -0.63 7.61 5.87
N ALA A 279 -0.86 6.68 6.78
CA ALA A 279 -2.20 6.28 7.20
C ALA A 279 -2.28 5.99 8.70
N ILE A 280 -3.52 5.99 9.19
CA ILE A 280 -3.85 5.50 10.54
C ILE A 280 -4.95 4.44 10.44
N PHE A 281 -4.90 3.46 11.34
CA PHE A 281 -6.05 2.59 11.57
C PHE A 281 -6.99 3.28 12.56
N SER A 282 -8.05 3.92 12.06
CA SER A 282 -8.97 4.70 12.91
C SER A 282 -10.37 4.76 12.33
N ARG A 283 -11.38 4.60 13.18
CA ARG A 283 -12.79 4.81 12.82
C ARG A 283 -13.24 6.25 13.06
N SER A 284 -12.57 6.97 13.95
CA SER A 284 -12.90 8.35 14.35
C SER A 284 -12.11 9.41 13.59
N GLY A 285 -11.11 9.01 12.77
CA GLY A 285 -10.23 9.92 12.03
C GLY A 285 -9.05 10.48 12.85
N GLY A 286 -8.96 10.19 14.16
CA GLY A 286 -7.81 10.55 15.01
C GLY A 286 -6.95 9.32 15.33
N SER A 287 -5.70 9.54 15.72
CA SER A 287 -4.77 8.48 16.12
C SER A 287 -5.26 7.73 17.36
N ILE A 288 -5.21 6.40 17.30
CA ILE A 288 -5.44 5.50 18.43
C ILE A 288 -4.18 4.71 18.79
N GLY A 289 -2.98 5.20 18.41
CA GLY A 289 -1.70 4.53 18.64
C GLY A 289 -1.37 3.47 17.56
N ILE A 290 -2.03 3.51 16.40
CA ILE A 290 -1.74 2.63 15.26
C ILE A 290 -1.58 3.51 14.02
N GLY A 291 -0.34 3.86 13.72
CA GLY A 291 0.06 4.60 12.55
C GLY A 291 0.91 3.76 11.62
N PHE A 292 0.96 4.15 10.34
CA PHE A 292 1.70 3.46 9.29
C PHE A 292 2.55 4.43 8.49
N ALA A 293 3.74 3.98 8.12
CA ALA A 293 4.65 4.70 7.25
C ALA A 293 5.17 3.80 6.12
N ILE A 294 5.38 4.39 4.95
CA ILE A 294 5.99 3.74 3.78
C ILE A 294 7.51 3.69 4.03
N PRO A 295 8.16 2.51 3.95
CA PRO A 295 9.58 2.37 4.27
C PRO A 295 10.50 3.22 3.39
N SER A 296 11.57 3.75 3.97
CA SER A 296 12.52 4.64 3.28
C SER A 296 13.25 3.97 2.11
N ASN A 297 13.48 2.66 2.13
CA ASN A 297 14.10 1.96 1.01
C ASN A 297 13.16 1.96 -0.22
N MET A 298 11.83 1.89 -0.03
CA MET A 298 10.86 2.10 -1.10
C MET A 298 10.89 3.55 -1.59
N VAL A 299 10.95 4.52 -0.67
CA VAL A 299 11.06 5.94 -1.02
C VAL A 299 12.32 6.20 -1.85
N ARG A 300 13.45 5.60 -1.49
CA ARG A 300 14.72 5.71 -2.25
C ARG A 300 14.55 5.20 -3.68
N ALA A 301 14.04 3.98 -3.86
CA ALA A 301 13.81 3.41 -5.19
C ALA A 301 12.87 4.29 -6.04
N PHE A 302 11.84 4.84 -5.42
CA PHE A 302 10.86 5.71 -6.08
C PHE A 302 11.47 7.07 -6.49
N VAL A 303 12.30 7.67 -5.64
CA VAL A 303 13.04 8.92 -5.94
C VAL A 303 14.07 8.70 -7.06
N GLU A 304 14.76 7.57 -7.07
CA GLU A 304 15.71 7.22 -8.14
C GLU A 304 15.02 7.06 -9.49
N ALA A 305 13.85 6.40 -9.53
CA ALA A 305 13.03 6.32 -10.74
C ALA A 305 12.57 7.70 -11.23
N ALA A 306 12.14 8.57 -10.30
CA ALA A 306 11.75 9.95 -10.63
C ALA A 306 12.93 10.76 -11.21
N ARG A 307 14.14 10.61 -10.66
CA ARG A 307 15.36 11.26 -11.17
C ARG A 307 15.79 10.73 -12.54
N ALA A 308 15.56 9.45 -12.81
CA ALA A 308 15.78 8.84 -14.12
C ALA A 308 14.76 9.31 -15.18
N GLY A 309 13.74 10.07 -14.78
CA GLY A 309 12.69 10.59 -15.69
C GLY A 309 11.67 9.54 -16.09
N GLU A 310 11.51 8.48 -15.31
CA GLU A 310 10.50 7.46 -15.56
C GLU A 310 9.09 8.02 -15.39
N GLN A 311 8.18 7.66 -16.30
CA GLN A 311 6.79 8.12 -16.27
C GLN A 311 5.93 7.30 -15.31
N ASN A 312 6.34 6.08 -14.98
CA ASN A 312 5.68 5.17 -14.06
C ASN A 312 6.75 4.45 -13.25
N PHE A 313 6.46 4.13 -12.00
CA PHE A 313 7.33 3.30 -11.20
C PHE A 313 7.23 1.84 -11.66
N GLU A 314 8.30 1.33 -12.26
CA GLU A 314 8.35 -0.04 -12.75
C GLU A 314 9.04 -0.94 -11.73
N ARG A 315 8.28 -1.91 -11.20
CA ARG A 315 8.84 -2.95 -10.34
C ARG A 315 9.62 -3.95 -11.20
N PRO A 316 10.79 -4.41 -10.75
CA PRO A 316 11.51 -5.47 -11.43
C PRO A 316 10.63 -6.69 -11.70
N PHE A 317 10.84 -7.32 -12.85
CA PHE A 317 10.12 -8.51 -13.27
C PHE A 317 10.96 -9.76 -13.03
N LEU A 318 10.36 -10.71 -12.37
CA LEU A 318 10.97 -12.00 -12.06
C LEU A 318 10.51 -13.09 -13.04
N GLY A 319 9.33 -12.93 -13.63
CA GLY A 319 8.74 -13.96 -14.48
C GLY A 319 8.09 -15.09 -13.68
N ALA A 320 7.63 -14.80 -12.47
CA ALA A 320 6.89 -15.74 -11.63
C ALA A 320 5.77 -15.01 -10.87
N GLU A 321 4.71 -15.73 -10.56
CA GLU A 321 3.68 -15.31 -9.65
C GLU A 321 3.79 -16.04 -8.33
N PHE A 322 3.39 -15.35 -7.27
CA PHE A 322 3.52 -15.84 -5.91
C PHE A 322 2.22 -15.69 -5.15
N ASP A 323 2.01 -16.61 -4.23
CA ASP A 323 0.91 -16.53 -3.27
C ASP A 323 1.41 -16.84 -1.85
N GLN A 324 0.54 -16.66 -0.88
CA GLN A 324 0.85 -16.89 0.53
C GLN A 324 0.93 -18.39 0.83
N VAL A 325 1.94 -18.78 1.59
CA VAL A 325 2.02 -20.14 2.17
C VAL A 325 1.03 -20.23 3.32
N THR A 326 -0.10 -20.92 3.11
CA THR A 326 -1.09 -21.19 4.16
C THR A 326 -0.62 -22.31 5.11
N PRO A 327 -1.21 -22.48 6.31
CA PRO A 327 -0.91 -23.60 7.19
C PRO A 327 -1.04 -24.97 6.51
N GLN A 328 -2.07 -25.14 5.66
CA GLN A 328 -2.32 -26.37 4.91
C GLN A 328 -1.22 -26.65 3.87
N ILE A 329 -0.77 -25.59 3.17
CA ILE A 329 0.34 -25.69 2.21
C ILE A 329 1.65 -26.03 2.96
N ALA A 330 1.92 -25.36 4.09
CA ALA A 330 3.10 -25.64 4.89
C ALA A 330 3.15 -27.11 5.37
N GLU A 331 2.03 -27.63 5.86
CA GLU A 331 1.90 -29.05 6.27
C GLU A 331 2.15 -30.00 5.10
N ALA A 332 1.54 -29.75 3.93
CA ALA A 332 1.72 -30.57 2.74
C ALA A 332 3.16 -30.59 2.23
N LEU A 333 3.91 -29.49 2.42
CA LEU A 333 5.32 -29.35 2.05
C LEU A 333 6.30 -29.80 3.15
N GLY A 334 5.79 -30.24 4.32
CA GLY A 334 6.62 -30.65 5.46
C GLY A 334 7.36 -29.48 6.12
N MET A 335 6.85 -28.27 6.00
CA MET A 335 7.43 -27.09 6.62
C MET A 335 6.99 -26.96 8.09
N PRO A 336 7.88 -26.54 9.01
CA PRO A 336 7.56 -26.44 10.44
C PRO A 336 6.57 -25.30 10.76
N ARG A 337 6.42 -24.34 9.86
CA ARG A 337 5.50 -23.20 9.98
C ARG A 337 5.20 -22.57 8.61
N PRO A 338 4.06 -21.88 8.43
CA PRO A 338 3.78 -21.08 7.25
C PRO A 338 4.79 -19.93 7.16
N GLN A 339 5.60 -19.90 6.10
CA GLN A 339 6.55 -18.82 5.80
C GLN A 339 6.93 -18.85 4.32
N GLY A 340 7.42 -17.72 3.81
CA GLY A 340 7.85 -17.60 2.42
C GLY A 340 6.72 -17.23 1.47
N ALA A 341 6.99 -17.35 0.19
CA ALA A 341 6.07 -17.12 -0.92
C ALA A 341 6.10 -18.33 -1.86
N ILE A 342 4.94 -18.96 -2.09
CA ILE A 342 4.82 -20.10 -2.98
C ILE A 342 4.66 -19.61 -4.43
N VAL A 343 5.40 -20.22 -5.34
CA VAL A 343 5.29 -19.98 -6.79
C VAL A 343 4.01 -20.65 -7.30
N THR A 344 3.12 -19.88 -7.90
CA THR A 344 1.85 -20.37 -8.46
C THR A 344 1.88 -20.48 -9.97
N ALA A 345 2.63 -19.61 -10.65
CA ALA A 345 2.79 -19.64 -12.10
C ALA A 345 4.19 -19.12 -12.49
N ILE A 346 4.67 -19.61 -13.64
CA ILE A 346 5.93 -19.17 -14.25
C ILE A 346 5.62 -18.65 -15.66
N TYR A 347 6.27 -17.56 -16.03
CA TYR A 347 6.26 -17.01 -17.38
C TYR A 347 7.28 -17.72 -18.26
N GLU A 348 6.83 -18.17 -19.42
CA GLU A 348 7.71 -18.70 -20.47
C GLU A 348 8.75 -17.65 -20.88
N ASP A 349 9.98 -18.08 -21.10
CA ASP A 349 11.13 -17.23 -21.42
C ASP A 349 11.46 -16.18 -20.34
N GLY A 350 10.94 -16.34 -19.13
CA GLY A 350 11.19 -15.43 -18.00
C GLY A 350 12.45 -15.79 -17.20
N PRO A 351 12.99 -14.83 -16.40
CA PRO A 351 14.16 -15.08 -15.57
C PRO A 351 13.99 -16.24 -14.58
N ALA A 352 12.79 -16.42 -14.02
CA ALA A 352 12.49 -17.48 -13.07
C ALA A 352 12.55 -18.86 -13.73
N GLU A 353 12.00 -19.01 -14.95
CA GLU A 353 12.07 -20.24 -15.73
C GLU A 353 13.52 -20.58 -16.08
N ALA A 354 14.27 -19.59 -16.62
CA ALA A 354 15.68 -19.76 -16.96
C ALA A 354 16.55 -20.19 -15.76
N ALA A 355 16.16 -19.77 -14.52
CA ALA A 355 16.80 -20.15 -13.27
C ALA A 355 16.29 -21.49 -12.72
N GLY A 356 15.35 -22.15 -13.40
CA GLY A 356 14.79 -23.44 -13.02
C GLY A 356 13.88 -23.38 -11.80
N ILE A 357 13.19 -22.27 -11.57
CA ILE A 357 12.11 -22.15 -10.59
C ILE A 357 10.86 -22.76 -11.19
N GLU A 358 10.12 -23.55 -10.42
CA GLU A 358 8.94 -24.27 -10.88
C GLU A 358 7.71 -23.90 -10.02
N PRO A 359 6.48 -24.01 -10.56
CA PRO A 359 5.27 -23.90 -9.75
C PRO A 359 5.29 -24.92 -8.58
N GLY A 360 4.94 -24.47 -7.37
CA GLY A 360 5.02 -25.23 -6.14
C GLY A 360 6.31 -25.03 -5.34
N ASP A 361 7.33 -24.40 -5.91
CA ASP A 361 8.52 -23.97 -5.17
C ASP A 361 8.15 -22.87 -4.15
N VAL A 362 8.85 -22.81 -3.02
CA VAL A 362 8.65 -21.77 -1.99
C VAL A 362 9.92 -20.94 -1.83
N VAL A 363 9.84 -19.65 -2.05
CA VAL A 363 10.93 -18.69 -1.77
C VAL A 363 10.96 -18.42 -0.27
N LEU A 364 12.05 -18.82 0.41
CA LEU A 364 12.24 -18.68 1.85
C LEU A 364 13.09 -17.47 2.23
N ALA A 365 14.04 -17.08 1.39
CA ALA A 365 14.89 -15.91 1.61
C ALA A 365 15.29 -15.28 0.27
N MET A 366 15.64 -14.00 0.31
CA MET A 366 16.22 -13.24 -0.81
C MET A 366 17.47 -12.50 -0.32
N ASN A 367 18.60 -12.71 -0.99
CA ASN A 367 19.90 -12.16 -0.60
C ASN A 367 20.24 -12.41 0.89
N GLY A 368 19.92 -13.60 1.40
CA GLY A 368 20.12 -13.99 2.80
C GLY A 368 19.10 -13.43 3.78
N VAL A 369 18.17 -12.56 3.34
CA VAL A 369 17.11 -12.01 4.20
C VAL A 369 15.86 -12.88 4.13
N PRO A 370 15.36 -13.40 5.26
CA PRO A 370 14.18 -14.26 5.30
C PRO A 370 12.93 -13.57 4.74
N ILE A 371 12.15 -14.32 3.98
CA ILE A 371 10.83 -13.92 3.48
C ILE A 371 9.76 -14.52 4.41
N GLN A 372 9.01 -13.65 5.09
CA GLN A 372 7.97 -14.08 6.02
C GLN A 372 6.66 -14.41 5.29
N HIS A 373 6.32 -13.64 4.25
CA HIS A 373 5.09 -13.76 3.45
C HIS A 373 5.28 -13.12 2.06
N VAL A 374 4.31 -13.31 1.17
CA VAL A 374 4.37 -12.86 -0.23
C VAL A 374 4.61 -11.35 -0.38
N ASP A 375 4.00 -10.52 0.49
CA ASP A 375 4.18 -9.06 0.41
C ASP A 375 5.61 -8.64 0.78
N ALA A 376 6.28 -9.38 1.70
CA ALA A 376 7.68 -9.15 2.02
C ALA A 376 8.58 -9.43 0.80
N LEU A 377 8.29 -10.48 0.02
CA LEU A 377 8.97 -10.72 -1.25
C LEU A 377 8.71 -9.59 -2.25
N GLY A 378 7.46 -9.16 -2.40
CA GLY A 378 7.07 -8.05 -3.28
C GLY A 378 7.81 -6.76 -2.94
N TYR A 379 7.91 -6.42 -1.65
CA TYR A 379 8.68 -5.26 -1.18
C TYR A 379 10.17 -5.39 -1.51
N ARG A 380 10.77 -6.55 -1.19
CA ARG A 380 12.20 -6.81 -1.45
C ARG A 380 12.54 -6.69 -2.94
N LEU A 381 11.67 -7.22 -3.80
CA LEU A 381 11.83 -7.09 -5.25
C LEU A 381 11.69 -5.62 -5.71
N ALA A 382 10.67 -4.91 -5.23
CA ALA A 382 10.40 -3.54 -5.63
C ALA A 382 11.50 -2.54 -5.20
N THR A 383 12.28 -2.87 -4.18
CA THR A 383 13.41 -2.05 -3.71
C THR A 383 14.75 -2.37 -4.41
N GLN A 384 14.78 -3.39 -5.30
CA GLN A 384 15.99 -3.68 -6.07
C GLN A 384 16.04 -2.86 -7.37
N PRO A 385 17.22 -2.45 -7.79
CA PRO A 385 17.37 -1.83 -9.10
C PRO A 385 17.12 -2.84 -10.24
N LEU A 386 16.68 -2.33 -11.39
CA LEU A 386 16.63 -3.12 -12.62
C LEU A 386 18.03 -3.66 -12.95
N ASN A 387 18.09 -4.86 -13.51
CA ASN A 387 19.29 -5.60 -13.84
C ASN A 387 20.14 -6.05 -12.63
N ALA A 388 19.63 -5.90 -11.40
CA ALA A 388 20.27 -6.50 -10.23
C ALA A 388 20.21 -8.02 -10.30
N THR A 389 21.30 -8.67 -9.92
CA THR A 389 21.33 -10.12 -9.66
C THR A 389 20.93 -10.35 -8.21
N VAL A 390 19.92 -11.19 -8.00
CA VAL A 390 19.43 -11.58 -6.67
C VAL A 390 19.57 -13.08 -6.49
N THR A 391 19.79 -13.50 -5.25
CA THR A 391 19.86 -14.92 -4.87
C THR A 391 18.68 -15.26 -3.99
N PHE A 392 17.93 -16.29 -4.35
CA PHE A 392 16.83 -16.84 -3.57
C PHE A 392 17.24 -18.14 -2.91
N ASP A 393 16.84 -18.34 -1.66
CA ASP A 393 16.79 -19.65 -1.03
C ASP A 393 15.41 -20.24 -1.28
N VAL A 394 15.37 -21.31 -2.06
CA VAL A 394 14.12 -21.91 -2.55
C VAL A 394 13.97 -23.32 -1.98
N LEU A 395 12.81 -23.63 -1.42
CA LEU A 395 12.38 -24.98 -1.10
C LEU A 395 11.68 -25.59 -2.31
N SER A 396 12.31 -26.57 -2.95
CA SER A 396 11.80 -27.27 -4.11
C SER A 396 11.75 -28.77 -3.84
N LYS A 397 10.57 -29.39 -3.94
CA LYS A 397 10.38 -30.85 -3.76
C LYS A 397 11.01 -31.36 -2.44
N GLY A 398 10.86 -30.58 -1.36
CA GLY A 398 11.39 -30.92 -0.02
C GLY A 398 12.89 -30.67 0.19
N LYS A 399 13.60 -30.07 -0.78
CA LYS A 399 15.02 -29.73 -0.69
C LYS A 399 15.23 -28.24 -0.85
N GLN A 400 16.08 -27.66 0.00
CA GLN A 400 16.49 -26.27 -0.14
C GLN A 400 17.64 -26.16 -1.17
N ARG A 401 17.56 -25.15 -2.01
CA ARG A 401 18.61 -24.78 -2.98
C ARG A 401 18.71 -23.27 -3.15
N ALA A 402 19.90 -22.77 -3.41
CA ALA A 402 20.11 -21.39 -3.80
C ALA A 402 19.91 -21.24 -5.31
N VAL A 403 19.20 -20.18 -5.72
CA VAL A 403 18.93 -19.86 -7.12
C VAL A 403 19.26 -18.40 -7.35
N SER A 404 20.18 -18.12 -8.27
CA SER A 404 20.51 -16.73 -8.64
C SER A 404 19.92 -16.40 -10.00
N LEU A 405 19.34 -15.21 -10.11
CA LEU A 405 18.79 -14.70 -11.36
C LEU A 405 18.92 -13.19 -11.44
N THR A 406 18.84 -12.66 -12.65
CA THR A 406 18.87 -11.21 -12.90
C THR A 406 17.44 -10.69 -13.07
N LEU A 407 17.12 -9.65 -12.31
CA LEU A 407 15.85 -8.94 -12.42
C LEU A 407 15.81 -8.12 -13.70
N VAL A 408 14.73 -8.22 -14.47
CA VAL A 408 14.59 -7.52 -15.73
C VAL A 408 13.39 -6.57 -15.71
N ARG A 409 13.28 -5.73 -16.71
CA ARG A 409 12.03 -4.98 -16.96
C ARG A 409 10.95 -5.94 -17.46
N ALA A 410 9.70 -5.75 -17.01
CA ALA A 410 8.59 -6.56 -17.50
C ALA A 410 8.48 -6.45 -19.04
N PRO A 411 8.38 -7.57 -19.76
CA PRO A 411 8.34 -7.54 -21.22
C PRO A 411 7.11 -6.77 -21.71
N GLU A 412 7.33 -5.97 -22.75
CA GLU A 412 6.24 -5.45 -23.57
C GLU A 412 5.75 -6.61 -24.44
N GLY A 413 4.42 -6.83 -24.49
CA GLY A 413 3.87 -7.87 -25.33
C GLY A 413 4.24 -7.68 -26.80
N ALA A 414 4.13 -8.73 -27.58
CA ALA A 414 4.48 -8.76 -29.01
C ALA A 414 3.74 -7.68 -29.83
N SER A 415 2.64 -7.14 -29.31
CA SER A 415 1.93 -5.99 -29.88
C SER A 415 1.75 -4.91 -28.82
N ALA A 416 2.73 -4.02 -28.68
CA ALA A 416 2.57 -2.77 -27.93
C ALA A 416 1.56 -1.81 -28.60
N ALA A 417 1.09 -2.14 -29.80
CA ALA A 417 0.14 -1.34 -30.57
C ALA A 417 -1.29 -1.52 -30.02
N THR A 418 -1.90 -0.41 -29.65
CA THR A 418 -3.34 -0.38 -29.39
C THR A 418 -4.12 -0.37 -30.69
N LEU A 419 -5.22 -1.12 -30.75
CA LEU A 419 -6.15 -1.13 -31.88
C LEU A 419 -7.46 -0.42 -31.49
N ASP A 420 -7.87 0.56 -32.29
CA ASP A 420 -9.17 1.21 -32.12
C ASP A 420 -10.27 0.34 -32.73
N ILE A 421 -11.23 -0.09 -31.93
CA ILE A 421 -12.35 -0.90 -32.43
C ILE A 421 -13.35 0.01 -33.15
N SER A 422 -13.53 -0.26 -34.43
CA SER A 422 -14.43 0.44 -35.32
C SER A 422 -15.60 -0.46 -35.75
N GLY A 423 -16.65 0.15 -36.36
CA GLY A 423 -17.80 -0.56 -36.86
C GLY A 423 -19.11 -0.27 -36.14
N GLN A 424 -20.09 -1.20 -36.21
CA GLN A 424 -21.36 -1.12 -35.51
C GLN A 424 -21.50 -2.27 -34.52
N SER A 425 -20.85 -2.11 -33.36
CA SER A 425 -20.82 -3.13 -32.32
C SER A 425 -20.83 -2.51 -30.92
N PRO A 426 -21.17 -3.28 -29.90
CA PRO A 426 -21.04 -2.82 -28.49
C PRO A 426 -19.63 -2.42 -28.10
N PHE A 427 -18.60 -2.84 -28.83
CA PHE A 427 -17.18 -2.57 -28.53
C PHE A 427 -16.66 -1.29 -29.23
N THR A 428 -17.46 -0.68 -30.10
CA THR A 428 -17.03 0.45 -30.94
C THR A 428 -16.55 1.63 -30.11
N GLY A 429 -15.38 2.16 -30.49
CA GLY A 429 -14.71 3.30 -29.85
C GLY A 429 -13.84 2.91 -28.66
N ALA A 430 -13.76 1.63 -28.28
CA ALA A 430 -12.77 1.17 -27.32
C ALA A 430 -11.40 1.00 -27.99
N LYS A 431 -10.31 1.32 -27.27
CA LYS A 431 -8.95 0.94 -27.62
C LYS A 431 -8.58 -0.33 -26.89
N VAL A 432 -8.10 -1.30 -27.62
CA VAL A 432 -7.74 -2.63 -27.09
C VAL A 432 -6.29 -2.97 -27.42
N ALA A 433 -5.71 -3.85 -26.63
CA ALA A 433 -4.36 -4.37 -26.86
C ALA A 433 -4.26 -5.82 -26.34
N ASP A 434 -3.22 -6.52 -26.79
CA ASP A 434 -2.82 -7.77 -26.15
C ASP A 434 -2.32 -7.48 -24.73
N LEU A 435 -2.77 -8.28 -23.78
CA LEU A 435 -2.39 -8.12 -22.39
C LEU A 435 -1.00 -8.70 -22.15
N SER A 436 -0.02 -7.81 -22.09
CA SER A 436 1.35 -8.13 -21.65
C SER A 436 1.49 -7.99 -20.14
N PRO A 437 2.51 -8.60 -19.50
CA PRO A 437 2.80 -8.39 -18.08
C PRO A 437 2.91 -6.92 -17.68
N ARG A 438 3.56 -6.11 -18.50
CA ARG A 438 3.69 -4.67 -18.29
C ARG A 438 2.34 -3.94 -18.33
N LEU A 439 1.49 -4.28 -19.30
CA LEU A 439 0.16 -3.70 -19.43
C LEU A 439 -0.78 -4.20 -18.32
N ALA A 440 -0.67 -5.46 -17.91
CA ALA A 440 -1.41 -6.03 -16.79
C ALA A 440 -1.13 -5.25 -15.50
N ARG A 441 0.13 -4.99 -15.19
CA ARG A 441 0.52 -4.17 -14.04
C ARG A 441 -0.03 -2.74 -14.10
N LYS A 442 0.05 -2.09 -15.28
CA LYS A 442 -0.52 -0.75 -15.49
C LYS A 442 -2.03 -0.71 -15.25
N LEU A 443 -2.73 -1.79 -15.61
CA LEU A 443 -4.18 -1.94 -15.42
C LEU A 443 -4.56 -2.61 -14.08
N ARG A 444 -3.58 -2.88 -13.20
CA ARG A 444 -3.75 -3.55 -11.90
C ARG A 444 -4.37 -4.95 -12.03
N LEU A 445 -4.01 -5.65 -13.09
CA LEU A 445 -4.35 -7.05 -13.33
C LEU A 445 -3.18 -7.94 -12.92
N ARG A 446 -3.45 -9.23 -12.74
CA ARG A 446 -2.40 -10.21 -12.47
C ARG A 446 -1.47 -10.35 -13.68
N ASP A 447 -0.17 -10.53 -13.42
CA ASP A 447 0.85 -10.63 -14.47
C ASP A 447 0.62 -11.84 -15.41
N ASP A 448 0.00 -12.94 -14.93
CA ASP A 448 -0.33 -14.14 -15.69
C ASP A 448 -1.60 -14.01 -16.56
N THR A 449 -2.33 -12.93 -16.41
CA THR A 449 -3.57 -12.72 -17.18
C THR A 449 -3.25 -12.54 -18.66
N ARG A 450 -3.94 -13.28 -19.52
CA ARG A 450 -3.79 -13.25 -20.98
C ARG A 450 -5.08 -12.79 -21.63
N GLY A 451 -5.00 -12.34 -22.87
CA GLY A 451 -6.14 -12.02 -23.74
C GLY A 451 -6.18 -10.57 -24.17
N VAL A 452 -7.27 -10.17 -24.79
CA VAL A 452 -7.46 -8.82 -25.33
C VAL A 452 -8.12 -7.92 -24.28
N VAL A 453 -7.38 -6.92 -23.81
CA VAL A 453 -7.83 -5.99 -22.77
C VAL A 453 -8.25 -4.64 -23.36
N MET A 454 -9.29 -4.05 -22.80
CA MET A 454 -9.66 -2.66 -23.08
C MET A 454 -8.72 -1.73 -22.34
N VAL A 455 -7.91 -0.96 -23.08
CA VAL A 455 -6.93 0.00 -22.53
C VAL A 455 -7.60 1.34 -22.25
N GLU A 456 -8.47 1.78 -23.17
CA GLU A 456 -9.19 3.03 -23.07
C GLU A 456 -10.63 2.86 -23.57
N VAL A 457 -11.59 3.41 -22.83
CA VAL A 457 -13.01 3.44 -23.19
C VAL A 457 -13.50 4.88 -23.07
N PRO A 458 -13.50 5.67 -24.17
CA PRO A 458 -13.93 7.06 -24.14
C PRO A 458 -15.39 7.19 -23.68
N ARG A 459 -15.69 8.15 -22.82
CA ARG A 459 -17.01 8.34 -22.21
C ARG A 459 -18.17 8.48 -23.22
N ASN A 460 -17.88 8.99 -24.41
CA ASN A 460 -18.87 9.21 -25.46
C ASN A 460 -18.89 8.07 -26.49
N SER A 461 -18.22 6.95 -26.23
CA SER A 461 -18.21 5.79 -27.13
C SER A 461 -19.40 4.87 -26.87
N PRO A 462 -19.85 4.11 -27.90
CA PRO A 462 -20.79 2.99 -27.70
C PRO A 462 -20.32 2.04 -26.62
N ALA A 463 -19.03 1.69 -26.56
CA ALA A 463 -18.47 0.82 -25.56
C ALA A 463 -18.73 1.33 -24.12
N ALA A 464 -18.58 2.62 -23.86
CA ALA A 464 -18.92 3.20 -22.56
C ALA A 464 -20.43 3.10 -22.26
N GLY A 465 -21.28 3.28 -23.29
CA GLY A 465 -22.73 3.16 -23.17
C GLY A 465 -23.18 1.74 -22.76
N PHE A 466 -22.45 0.70 -23.14
CA PHE A 466 -22.68 -0.67 -22.73
C PHE A 466 -21.99 -1.05 -21.41
N GLY A 467 -21.34 -0.10 -20.74
CA GLY A 467 -20.75 -0.29 -19.42
C GLY A 467 -19.37 -0.93 -19.41
N PHE A 468 -18.69 -1.00 -20.56
CA PHE A 468 -17.29 -1.42 -20.61
C PHE A 468 -16.37 -0.40 -19.94
N ARG A 469 -15.24 -0.89 -19.43
CA ARG A 469 -14.26 -0.09 -18.67
C ARG A 469 -12.83 -0.50 -19.07
N PRO A 470 -11.86 0.39 -18.90
CA PRO A 470 -10.46 -0.02 -18.93
C PRO A 470 -10.20 -1.16 -17.95
N GLY A 471 -9.41 -2.16 -18.37
CA GLY A 471 -9.16 -3.38 -17.60
C GLY A 471 -10.13 -4.54 -17.89
N ASP A 472 -11.21 -4.34 -18.63
CA ASP A 472 -12.06 -5.42 -19.09
C ASP A 472 -11.35 -6.28 -20.14
N ILE A 473 -11.32 -7.60 -19.95
CA ILE A 473 -10.70 -8.55 -20.87
C ILE A 473 -11.81 -9.27 -21.65
N VAL A 474 -11.81 -9.13 -22.96
CA VAL A 474 -12.79 -9.79 -23.84
C VAL A 474 -12.33 -11.22 -24.11
N ARG A 475 -13.12 -12.21 -23.68
CA ARG A 475 -12.80 -13.63 -23.81
C ARG A 475 -13.46 -14.27 -25.03
N GLU A 476 -14.70 -13.88 -25.31
CA GLU A 476 -15.51 -14.48 -26.38
C GLU A 476 -16.50 -13.46 -26.94
N VAL A 477 -16.71 -13.47 -28.24
CA VAL A 477 -17.75 -12.69 -28.94
C VAL A 477 -18.45 -13.61 -29.94
N ASN A 478 -19.78 -13.75 -29.81
CA ASN A 478 -20.64 -14.56 -30.69
C ASN A 478 -20.19 -16.02 -30.90
N GLY A 479 -19.51 -16.59 -29.87
CA GLY A 479 -18.96 -17.96 -29.94
C GLY A 479 -17.54 -18.03 -30.49
N THR A 480 -16.95 -16.91 -30.91
CA THR A 480 -15.55 -16.81 -31.30
C THR A 480 -14.69 -16.43 -30.10
N ALA A 481 -13.68 -17.25 -29.78
CA ALA A 481 -12.68 -16.91 -28.79
C ALA A 481 -11.84 -15.71 -29.28
N ILE A 482 -11.56 -14.79 -28.36
CA ILE A 482 -10.83 -13.55 -28.67
C ILE A 482 -9.42 -13.65 -28.07
N ASP A 483 -8.48 -14.00 -28.91
CA ASP A 483 -7.07 -14.19 -28.55
C ASP A 483 -6.18 -13.02 -28.99
N THR A 484 -6.62 -12.23 -30.00
CA THR A 484 -5.89 -11.06 -30.50
C THR A 484 -6.81 -9.85 -30.72
N PRO A 485 -6.28 -8.61 -30.67
CA PRO A 485 -7.03 -7.40 -31.00
C PRO A 485 -7.69 -7.45 -32.39
N GLU A 486 -7.00 -8.04 -33.38
CA GLU A 486 -7.51 -8.18 -34.76
C GLU A 486 -8.70 -9.14 -34.82
N THR A 487 -8.70 -10.18 -33.98
CA THR A 487 -9.84 -11.12 -33.89
C THR A 487 -11.05 -10.40 -33.31
N LEU A 488 -10.85 -9.55 -32.27
CA LEU A 488 -11.93 -8.72 -31.73
C LEU A 488 -12.45 -7.72 -32.78
N GLN A 489 -11.56 -7.05 -33.52
CA GLN A 489 -11.96 -6.13 -34.59
C GLN A 489 -12.76 -6.84 -35.69
N LYS A 490 -12.37 -8.05 -36.08
CA LYS A 490 -13.13 -8.87 -37.06
C LYS A 490 -14.50 -9.22 -36.51
N ALA A 491 -14.58 -9.73 -35.28
CA ALA A 491 -15.84 -10.04 -34.62
C ALA A 491 -16.73 -8.79 -34.46
N ALA A 492 -16.17 -7.63 -34.12
CA ALA A 492 -16.89 -6.36 -34.01
C ALA A 492 -17.41 -5.80 -35.34
N ALA A 493 -16.82 -6.21 -36.47
CA ALA A 493 -17.26 -5.81 -37.80
C ALA A 493 -18.41 -6.70 -38.35
N GLU A 494 -18.78 -7.77 -37.69
CA GLU A 494 -19.88 -8.63 -38.08
C GLU A 494 -21.22 -7.89 -38.07
N ARG A 495 -22.03 -8.07 -39.09
CA ARG A 495 -23.39 -7.51 -39.15
C ARG A 495 -24.38 -8.43 -38.45
N THR A 496 -24.55 -8.22 -37.16
CA THR A 496 -25.54 -8.96 -36.35
C THR A 496 -26.37 -7.99 -35.51
N ARG A 497 -27.61 -8.39 -35.20
CA ARG A 497 -28.48 -7.66 -34.27
C ARG A 497 -28.38 -8.17 -32.84
N TRP A 498 -27.82 -9.37 -32.65
CA TRP A 498 -27.68 -9.98 -31.36
C TRP A 498 -26.21 -10.20 -31.07
N TRP A 499 -25.77 -9.66 -29.97
CA TRP A 499 -24.41 -9.77 -29.48
C TRP A 499 -24.38 -10.60 -28.21
N ARG A 500 -23.63 -11.68 -28.22
CA ARG A 500 -23.30 -12.49 -27.05
C ARG A 500 -21.81 -12.35 -26.80
N PHE A 501 -21.43 -11.97 -25.58
CA PHE A 501 -20.02 -11.84 -25.25
C PHE A 501 -19.73 -12.23 -23.81
N THR A 502 -18.51 -12.69 -23.59
CA THR A 502 -17.94 -13.03 -22.30
C THR A 502 -16.79 -12.08 -22.01
N VAL A 503 -16.85 -11.40 -20.88
CA VAL A 503 -15.85 -10.44 -20.40
C VAL A 503 -15.41 -10.83 -19.01
N ASP A 504 -14.11 -10.78 -18.79
CA ASP A 504 -13.49 -10.96 -17.49
C ASP A 504 -13.16 -9.58 -16.92
N ARG A 505 -13.75 -9.23 -15.78
CA ARG A 505 -13.49 -7.99 -15.03
C ARG A 505 -12.93 -8.33 -13.67
N ASN A 506 -11.63 -8.20 -13.49
CA ASN A 506 -10.93 -8.51 -12.24
C ASN A 506 -11.24 -9.94 -11.73
N GLY A 507 -11.20 -10.94 -12.60
CA GLY A 507 -11.52 -12.34 -12.28
C GLY A 507 -13.02 -12.68 -12.26
N ASN A 508 -13.90 -11.69 -12.41
CA ASN A 508 -15.35 -11.91 -12.49
C ASN A 508 -15.78 -12.09 -13.94
N ILE A 509 -16.18 -13.31 -14.28
CA ILE A 509 -16.65 -13.65 -15.63
C ILE A 509 -18.09 -13.19 -15.82
N MET A 510 -18.28 -12.18 -16.66
CA MET A 510 -19.59 -11.66 -17.05
C MET A 510 -19.97 -12.17 -18.44
N ARG A 511 -21.14 -12.80 -18.54
CA ARG A 511 -21.72 -13.22 -19.83
C ARG A 511 -22.96 -12.38 -20.10
N GLN A 512 -22.98 -11.73 -21.24
CA GLN A 512 -24.10 -10.87 -21.63
C GLN A 512 -24.58 -11.21 -23.04
N MET A 513 -25.88 -11.03 -23.22
CA MET A 513 -26.52 -11.07 -24.53
C MET A 513 -27.41 -9.85 -24.67
N LEU A 514 -27.21 -9.10 -25.73
CA LEU A 514 -27.95 -7.86 -25.98
C LEU A 514 -28.30 -7.72 -27.47
N ARG A 515 -29.28 -6.90 -27.73
CA ARG A 515 -29.65 -6.46 -29.06
C ARG A 515 -29.04 -5.06 -29.31
N TYR A 516 -28.27 -4.95 -30.37
CA TYR A 516 -27.63 -3.70 -30.80
C TYR A 516 -28.36 -3.10 -31.99
#